data_b9287eca6134e079ab3654a33a885a3f
#
_entry.id   b9287eca6134e079ab3654a33a885a3f
#
_cell.length_a   1.000
_cell.length_b   1.000
_cell.length_c   1.000
_cell.angle_alpha   90.00
_cell.angle_beta   90.00
_cell.angle_gamma   90.00
#
_symmetry.space_group_name_H-M   'P 1'
#
loop_
_entity.id
_entity.type
_entity.pdbx_description
1 polymer ?
#
loop_
_entity_poly.entity_id
_entity_poly.type
_entity_poly.pdbx_seq_one_letter_code
_entity_poly.pdbx_strand_id
1 'polypeptide(L)'
;MFESLFEALQMSFMQRALAATLAMSLLCPVMGLFLVLRRSSMTGDALSHSSLAGAAAALALGVNPVVGTFVFTAVCGLMIEALRSVFRHYGDLVLTIVQALSVGIALTLITMGLVKGNAESFLFGSILTISQTDLWCILAITAAALLWVGFGLSTLTVIAFDED
;
A
#
# COMPACT_ATOMS: atom_id res chain seq x y z
N MET A 1 11.99 29.99 15.06
CA MET A 1 11.06 29.21 14.21
C MET A 1 11.75 28.56 13.02
N PHE A 2 12.56 29.28 12.21
CA PHE A 2 13.33 28.66 11.12
C PHE A 2 14.48 27.78 11.61
N GLU A 3 15.15 28.15 12.69
CA GLU A 3 16.22 27.32 13.30
C GLU A 3 15.68 26.00 13.86
N SER A 4 14.54 26.02 14.53
CA SER A 4 13.90 24.80 15.05
C SER A 4 13.40 23.86 13.95
N LEU A 5 13.00 24.40 12.79
CA LEU A 5 12.67 23.61 11.60
C LEU A 5 13.93 22.98 10.98
N PHE A 6 15.05 23.72 10.96
CA PHE A 6 16.31 23.20 10.43
C PHE A 6 16.91 22.11 11.31
N GLU A 7 16.82 22.26 12.63
CA GLU A 7 17.20 21.24 13.60
C GLU A 7 16.34 19.97 13.47
N ALA A 8 15.01 20.13 13.28
CA ALA A 8 14.12 18.99 13.05
C ALA A 8 14.47 18.20 11.77
N LEU A 9 14.82 18.91 10.68
CA LEU A 9 15.23 18.30 9.41
C LEU A 9 16.56 17.55 9.49
N GLN A 10 17.41 17.88 10.46
CA GLN A 10 18.68 17.16 10.69
C GLN A 10 18.49 15.83 11.46
N MET A 11 17.34 15.62 12.07
CA MET A 11 17.06 14.36 12.77
C MET A 11 16.95 13.20 11.78
N SER A 12 17.65 12.10 12.08
CA SER A 12 17.72 10.92 11.19
C SER A 12 16.37 10.31 10.85
N PHE A 13 15.39 10.36 11.76
CA PHE A 13 14.04 9.87 11.49
C PHE A 13 13.27 10.77 10.50
N MET A 14 13.47 12.10 10.60
CA MET A 14 12.83 13.06 9.69
C MET A 14 13.35 12.91 8.26
N GLN A 15 14.67 12.69 8.10
CA GLN A 15 15.27 12.45 6.78
C GLN A 15 14.72 11.19 6.13
N ARG A 16 14.54 10.10 6.92
CA ARG A 16 13.93 8.86 6.44
C ARG A 16 12.47 9.07 6.03
N ALA A 17 11.72 9.79 6.85
CA ALA A 17 10.33 10.10 6.56
C ALA A 17 10.19 10.93 5.28
N LEU A 18 11.04 11.97 5.10
CA LEU A 18 11.06 12.78 3.89
C LEU A 18 11.41 11.96 2.64
N ALA A 19 12.44 11.12 2.73
CA ALA A 19 12.84 10.26 1.62
C ALA A 19 11.71 9.28 1.22
N ALA A 20 11.05 8.65 2.21
CA ALA A 20 9.92 7.77 1.96
C ALA A 20 8.72 8.53 1.35
N THR A 21 8.42 9.73 1.86
CA THR A 21 7.31 10.56 1.35
C THR A 21 7.58 11.02 -0.07
N LEU A 22 8.80 11.44 -0.40
CA LEU A 22 9.18 11.83 -1.77
C LEU A 22 9.08 10.64 -2.73
N ALA A 23 9.54 9.46 -2.33
CA ALA A 23 9.40 8.25 -3.14
C ALA A 23 7.92 7.93 -3.43
N MET A 24 7.08 7.98 -2.40
CA MET A 24 5.64 7.72 -2.54
C MET A 24 4.92 8.82 -3.33
N SER A 25 5.31 10.08 -3.19
CA SER A 25 4.71 11.19 -3.95
C SER A 25 4.95 11.11 -5.45
N LEU A 26 5.99 10.41 -5.88
CA LEU A 26 6.23 10.10 -7.29
C LEU A 26 5.43 8.88 -7.75
N LEU A 27 5.39 7.82 -6.94
CA LEU A 27 4.75 6.56 -7.29
C LEU A 27 3.23 6.66 -7.33
N CYS A 28 2.63 7.26 -6.28
CA CYS A 28 1.17 7.28 -6.12
C CYS A 28 0.43 7.97 -7.27
N PRO A 29 0.85 9.16 -7.77
CA PRO A 29 0.17 9.80 -8.90
C PRO A 29 0.29 8.99 -10.19
N VAL A 30 1.45 8.39 -10.45
CA VAL A 30 1.67 7.58 -11.65
C VAL A 30 0.76 6.35 -11.65
N MET A 31 0.75 5.59 -10.54
CA MET A 31 -0.11 4.42 -10.42
C MET A 31 -1.59 4.79 -10.38
N GLY A 32 -1.94 5.87 -9.69
CA GLY A 32 -3.30 6.38 -9.59
C GLY A 32 -3.88 6.78 -10.94
N LEU A 33 -3.08 7.43 -11.81
CA LEU A 33 -3.50 7.78 -13.15
C LEU A 33 -3.94 6.55 -13.95
N PHE A 34 -3.14 5.48 -13.95
CA PHE A 34 -3.48 4.24 -14.66
C PHE A 34 -4.71 3.54 -14.08
N LEU A 35 -4.87 3.55 -12.76
CA LEU A 35 -6.07 2.99 -12.11
C LEU A 35 -7.34 3.74 -12.51
N VAL A 36 -7.28 5.07 -12.59
CA VAL A 36 -8.42 5.91 -13.01
C VAL A 36 -8.74 5.69 -14.48
N LEU A 37 -7.73 5.69 -15.37
CA LEU A 37 -7.91 5.45 -16.80
C LEU A 37 -8.54 4.06 -17.07
N ARG A 38 -8.19 3.04 -16.29
CA ARG A 38 -8.79 1.70 -16.39
C ARG A 38 -10.15 1.57 -15.67
N ARG A 39 -10.75 2.66 -15.21
CA ARG A 39 -12.02 2.63 -14.43
C ARG A 39 -11.97 1.70 -13.22
N SER A 40 -10.78 1.51 -12.65
CA SER A 40 -10.50 0.60 -11.52
C SER A 40 -10.06 1.35 -10.26
N SER A 41 -10.49 2.60 -10.08
CA SER A 41 -10.10 3.46 -8.95
C SER A 41 -10.44 2.83 -7.58
N MET A 42 -11.56 2.12 -7.49
CA MET A 42 -11.96 1.39 -6.27
C MET A 42 -10.99 0.27 -5.86
N THR A 43 -10.18 -0.24 -6.80
CA THR A 43 -9.17 -1.28 -6.51
C THR A 43 -8.11 -0.75 -5.55
N GLY A 44 -7.68 0.51 -5.70
CA GLY A 44 -6.72 1.14 -4.80
C GLY A 44 -7.22 1.21 -3.37
N ASP A 45 -8.49 1.54 -3.18
CA ASP A 45 -9.13 1.60 -1.87
C ASP A 45 -9.23 0.20 -1.22
N ALA A 46 -9.70 -0.80 -1.96
CA ALA A 46 -9.77 -2.18 -1.48
C ALA A 46 -8.38 -2.73 -1.09
N LEU A 47 -7.33 -2.42 -1.86
CA LEU A 47 -5.96 -2.82 -1.56
C LEU A 47 -5.39 -2.08 -0.34
N SER A 48 -5.75 -0.82 -0.11
CA SER A 48 -5.33 -0.07 1.08
C SER A 48 -5.88 -0.70 2.36
N HIS A 49 -7.15 -1.11 2.36
CA HIS A 49 -7.75 -1.85 3.48
C HIS A 49 -7.16 -3.26 3.64
N SER A 50 -6.81 -3.93 2.54
CA SER A 50 -6.10 -5.21 2.59
C SER A 50 -4.69 -5.06 3.18
N SER A 51 -4.03 -3.93 2.94
CA SER A 51 -2.72 -3.65 3.53
C SER A 51 -2.77 -3.55 5.06
N LEU A 52 -3.86 -3.00 5.60
CA LEU A 52 -4.10 -2.94 7.04
C LEU A 52 -4.22 -4.35 7.65
N ALA A 53 -4.97 -5.24 7.00
CA ALA A 53 -5.09 -6.63 7.43
C ALA A 53 -3.75 -7.37 7.38
N GLY A 54 -2.96 -7.11 6.33
CA GLY A 54 -1.61 -7.65 6.18
C GLY A 54 -0.67 -7.18 7.28
N ALA A 55 -0.71 -5.89 7.65
CA ALA A 55 0.06 -5.34 8.75
C ALA A 55 -0.32 -5.97 10.10
N ALA A 56 -1.62 -6.06 10.38
CA ALA A 56 -2.13 -6.68 11.61
C ALA A 56 -1.72 -8.16 11.70
N ALA A 57 -1.84 -8.92 10.60
CA ALA A 57 -1.43 -10.32 10.55
C ALA A 57 0.09 -10.48 10.75
N ALA A 58 0.91 -9.65 10.12
CA ALA A 58 2.36 -9.68 10.26
C ALA A 58 2.80 -9.42 11.70
N LEU A 59 2.20 -8.43 12.36
CA LEU A 59 2.46 -8.11 13.76
C LEU A 59 2.03 -9.24 14.70
N ALA A 60 0.90 -9.87 14.43
CA ALA A 60 0.43 -11.03 15.20
C ALA A 60 1.39 -12.21 15.09
N LEU A 61 1.97 -12.43 13.90
CA LEU A 61 2.94 -13.49 13.63
C LEU A 61 4.38 -13.12 14.06
N GLY A 62 4.64 -11.87 14.46
CA GLY A 62 5.97 -11.40 14.82
C GLY A 62 6.93 -11.26 13.63
N VAL A 63 6.40 -11.09 12.42
CA VAL A 63 7.16 -10.90 11.18
C VAL A 63 7.27 -9.39 10.89
N ASN A 64 8.23 -9.00 10.04
CA ASN A 64 8.36 -7.61 9.62
C ASN A 64 7.04 -7.13 8.97
N PRO A 65 6.41 -6.08 9.53
CA PRO A 65 5.09 -5.63 9.09
C PRO A 65 5.08 -5.12 7.65
N VAL A 66 6.16 -4.51 7.17
CA VAL A 66 6.25 -4.01 5.77
C VAL A 66 6.20 -5.17 4.78
N VAL A 67 6.98 -6.22 5.05
CA VAL A 67 7.02 -7.42 4.19
C VAL A 67 5.67 -8.15 4.24
N GLY A 68 5.10 -8.33 5.43
CA GLY A 68 3.82 -9.00 5.60
C GLY A 68 2.67 -8.26 4.93
N THR A 69 2.65 -6.93 5.07
CA THR A 69 1.69 -6.06 4.36
C THR A 69 1.80 -6.24 2.86
N PHE A 70 3.01 -6.17 2.32
CA PHE A 70 3.24 -6.30 0.87
C PHE A 70 2.77 -7.67 0.34
N VAL A 71 3.16 -8.76 0.99
CA VAL A 71 2.77 -10.11 0.59
C VAL A 71 1.25 -10.30 0.66
N PHE A 72 0.63 -9.91 1.76
CA PHE A 72 -0.82 -10.04 1.93
C PHE A 72 -1.59 -9.22 0.90
N THR A 73 -1.19 -7.96 0.68
CA THR A 73 -1.82 -7.07 -0.31
C THR A 73 -1.64 -7.61 -1.73
N ALA A 74 -0.48 -8.16 -2.07
CA ALA A 74 -0.24 -8.79 -3.37
C ALA A 74 -1.16 -10.01 -3.59
N VAL A 75 -1.31 -10.86 -2.57
CA VAL A 75 -2.23 -12.01 -2.63
C VAL A 75 -3.68 -11.54 -2.79
N CYS A 76 -4.11 -10.52 -2.04
CA CYS A 76 -5.45 -9.93 -2.19
C CYS A 76 -5.65 -9.33 -3.59
N GLY A 77 -4.65 -8.65 -4.13
CA GLY A 77 -4.70 -8.09 -5.48
C GLY A 77 -4.89 -9.17 -6.55
N LEU A 78 -4.13 -10.25 -6.47
CA LEU A 78 -4.29 -11.41 -7.37
C LEU A 78 -5.66 -12.08 -7.21
N MET A 79 -6.15 -12.20 -5.98
CA MET A 79 -7.47 -12.74 -5.70
C MET A 79 -8.59 -11.85 -6.28
N ILE A 80 -8.47 -10.54 -6.14
CA ILE A 80 -9.41 -9.58 -6.73
C ILE A 80 -9.44 -9.74 -8.25
N GLU A 81 -8.28 -9.79 -8.90
CA GLU A 81 -8.19 -9.93 -10.36
C GLU A 81 -8.78 -11.26 -10.84
N ALA A 82 -8.48 -12.37 -10.15
CA ALA A 82 -9.04 -13.68 -10.44
C ALA A 82 -10.57 -13.70 -10.27
N LEU A 83 -11.11 -13.11 -9.22
CA LEU A 83 -12.55 -13.03 -8.99
C LEU A 83 -13.24 -12.12 -10.02
N ARG A 84 -12.65 -10.98 -10.36
CA ARG A 84 -13.17 -10.07 -11.40
C ARG A 84 -13.19 -10.72 -12.78
N SER A 85 -12.22 -11.57 -13.10
CA SER A 85 -12.20 -12.29 -14.38
C SER A 85 -13.37 -13.29 -14.49
N VAL A 86 -13.78 -13.90 -13.39
CA VAL A 86 -14.92 -14.83 -13.33
C VAL A 86 -16.25 -14.06 -13.24
N PHE A 87 -16.32 -13.05 -12.39
CA PHE A 87 -17.54 -12.27 -12.12
C PHE A 87 -17.49 -10.87 -12.78
N ARG A 88 -17.33 -10.82 -14.10
CA ARG A 88 -17.14 -9.58 -14.86
C ARG A 88 -18.23 -8.52 -14.62
N HIS A 89 -19.49 -8.93 -14.42
CA HIS A 89 -20.61 -8.01 -14.18
C HIS A 89 -20.71 -7.50 -12.73
N TYR A 90 -19.96 -8.10 -11.80
CA TYR A 90 -20.02 -7.81 -10.36
C TYR A 90 -18.67 -7.34 -9.80
N GLY A 91 -17.83 -6.72 -10.64
CA GLY A 91 -16.48 -6.30 -10.27
C GLY A 91 -16.42 -5.43 -9.03
N ASP A 92 -17.34 -4.50 -8.87
CA ASP A 92 -17.40 -3.60 -7.71
C ASP A 92 -17.88 -4.33 -6.44
N LEU A 93 -18.76 -5.32 -6.57
CA LEU A 93 -19.18 -6.17 -5.46
C LEU A 93 -18.00 -7.02 -4.94
N VAL A 94 -17.19 -7.56 -5.84
CA VAL A 94 -15.97 -8.31 -5.47
C VAL A 94 -15.04 -7.42 -4.65
N LEU A 95 -14.79 -6.19 -5.07
CA LEU A 95 -13.95 -5.23 -4.35
C LEU A 95 -14.49 -4.96 -2.95
N THR A 96 -15.79 -4.68 -2.84
CA THR A 96 -16.45 -4.37 -1.56
C THR A 96 -16.39 -5.56 -0.60
N ILE A 97 -16.57 -6.79 -1.09
CA ILE A 97 -16.48 -8.01 -0.27
C ILE A 97 -15.06 -8.21 0.25
N VAL A 98 -14.05 -8.08 -0.61
CA VAL A 98 -12.65 -8.24 -0.22
C VAL A 98 -12.25 -7.16 0.79
N GLN A 99 -12.69 -5.91 0.57
CA GLN A 99 -12.47 -4.79 1.49
C GLN A 99 -13.08 -5.08 2.87
N ALA A 100 -14.36 -5.45 2.93
CA ALA A 100 -15.06 -5.74 4.17
C ALA A 100 -14.41 -6.92 4.93
N LEU A 101 -14.03 -7.99 4.20
CA LEU A 101 -13.32 -9.13 4.77
C LEU A 101 -11.97 -8.71 5.37
N SER A 102 -11.20 -7.92 4.64
CA SER A 102 -9.89 -7.42 5.09
C SER A 102 -10.01 -6.58 6.36
N VAL A 103 -10.95 -5.64 6.40
CA VAL A 103 -11.21 -4.82 7.59
C VAL A 103 -11.65 -5.70 8.76
N GLY A 104 -12.54 -6.68 8.53
CA GLY A 104 -12.98 -7.63 9.54
C GLY A 104 -11.82 -8.44 10.14
N ILE A 105 -10.91 -8.94 9.30
CA ILE A 105 -9.71 -9.65 9.76
C ILE A 105 -8.82 -8.73 10.59
N ALA A 106 -8.54 -7.51 10.09
CA ALA A 106 -7.71 -6.54 10.82
C ALA A 106 -8.27 -6.23 12.20
N LEU A 107 -9.54 -5.86 12.28
CA LEU A 107 -10.20 -5.54 13.54
C LEU A 107 -10.22 -6.74 14.50
N THR A 108 -10.48 -7.94 14.01
CA THR A 108 -10.49 -9.15 14.83
C THR A 108 -9.11 -9.40 15.45
N LEU A 109 -8.03 -9.32 14.67
CA LEU A 109 -6.67 -9.51 15.16
C LEU A 109 -6.27 -8.45 16.20
N ILE A 110 -6.68 -7.21 15.99
CA ILE A 110 -6.41 -6.09 16.91
C ILE A 110 -7.18 -6.27 18.22
N THR A 111 -8.48 -6.59 18.13
CA THR A 111 -9.35 -6.72 19.34
C THR A 111 -9.02 -7.96 20.15
N MET A 112 -8.53 -9.03 19.53
CA MET A 112 -8.01 -10.21 20.23
C MET A 112 -6.69 -9.95 20.98
N GLY A 113 -6.08 -8.77 20.84
CA GLY A 113 -4.80 -8.45 21.47
C GLY A 113 -3.62 -9.24 20.92
N LEU A 114 -3.78 -9.85 19.75
CA LEU A 114 -2.71 -10.60 19.08
C LEU A 114 -1.66 -9.69 18.45
N VAL A 115 -2.03 -8.44 18.19
CA VAL A 115 -1.13 -7.43 17.63
C VAL A 115 -0.24 -6.89 18.74
N LYS A 116 1.02 -7.34 18.75
CA LYS A 116 2.04 -6.88 19.71
C LYS A 116 2.51 -5.49 19.31
N GLY A 117 2.20 -4.47 20.12
CA GLY A 117 2.63 -3.08 19.90
C GLY A 117 1.46 -2.10 19.93
N ASN A 118 1.75 -0.82 19.73
CA ASN A 118 0.74 0.22 19.62
C ASN A 118 0.01 0.09 18.28
N ALA A 119 -1.07 -0.71 18.25
CA ALA A 119 -1.92 -0.87 17.08
C ALA A 119 -2.38 0.49 16.51
N GLU A 120 -2.61 1.46 17.39
CA GLU A 120 -2.97 2.84 17.02
C GLU A 120 -1.88 3.51 16.17
N SER A 121 -0.60 3.37 16.53
CA SER A 121 0.51 3.93 15.75
C SER A 121 0.61 3.32 14.35
N PHE A 122 0.15 2.09 14.20
CA PHE A 122 0.12 1.40 12.90
C PHE A 122 -1.07 1.82 12.05
N LEU A 123 -2.25 2.00 12.67
CA LEU A 123 -3.47 2.42 12.00
C LEU A 123 -3.38 3.86 11.48
N PHE A 124 -2.81 4.73 12.30
CA PHE A 124 -2.72 6.17 11.98
C PHE A 124 -1.38 6.55 11.34
N GLY A 125 -0.46 5.60 11.19
CA GLY A 125 0.88 5.83 10.72
C GLY A 125 1.73 6.62 11.72
N SER A 126 2.93 6.17 11.97
CA SER A 126 3.88 6.93 12.79
C SER A 126 5.14 7.19 11.97
N ILE A 127 5.39 8.46 11.70
CA ILE A 127 6.63 8.92 11.05
C ILE A 127 7.86 8.48 11.84
N LEU A 128 7.71 8.30 13.16
CA LEU A 128 8.78 7.90 14.09
C LEU A 128 9.16 6.42 13.98
N THR A 129 8.30 5.58 13.39
CA THR A 129 8.50 4.12 13.35
C THR A 129 9.21 3.62 12.11
N ILE A 130 9.55 4.48 11.14
CA ILE A 130 10.25 4.06 9.91
C ILE A 130 11.69 3.64 10.25
N SER A 131 11.93 2.33 10.22
CA SER A 131 13.28 1.78 10.38
C SER A 131 14.12 1.97 9.11
N GLN A 132 15.43 1.82 9.23
CA GLN A 132 16.34 1.89 8.07
C GLN A 132 16.01 0.78 7.05
N THR A 133 15.64 -0.39 7.53
CA THR A 133 15.24 -1.53 6.69
C THR A 133 13.97 -1.24 5.91
N ASP A 134 12.98 -0.62 6.57
CA ASP A 134 11.71 -0.28 5.94
C ASP A 134 11.90 0.77 4.84
N LEU A 135 12.77 1.77 5.07
CA LEU A 135 13.13 2.76 4.06
C LEU A 135 13.73 2.09 2.80
N TRP A 136 14.68 1.16 2.97
CA TRP A 136 15.25 0.44 1.83
C TRP A 136 14.21 -0.40 1.09
N CYS A 137 13.29 -1.05 1.80
CA CYS A 137 12.19 -1.79 1.20
C CYS A 137 11.28 -0.86 0.39
N ILE A 138 10.90 0.29 0.94
CA ILE A 138 10.05 1.28 0.25
C ILE A 138 10.75 1.79 -1.02
N LEU A 139 12.02 2.18 -0.93
CA LEU A 139 12.79 2.67 -2.07
C LEU A 139 12.95 1.60 -3.16
N ALA A 140 13.24 0.36 -2.78
CA ALA A 140 13.38 -0.75 -3.71
C ALA A 140 12.05 -1.04 -4.45
N ILE A 141 10.93 -1.10 -3.73
CA ILE A 141 9.61 -1.33 -4.30
C ILE A 141 9.22 -0.16 -5.22
N THR A 142 9.45 1.08 -4.78
CA THR A 142 9.17 2.28 -5.59
C THR A 142 9.99 2.30 -6.87
N ALA A 143 11.29 2.02 -6.78
CA ALA A 143 12.17 1.96 -7.94
C ALA A 143 11.75 0.84 -8.92
N ALA A 144 11.45 -0.35 -8.41
CA ALA A 144 10.99 -1.46 -9.23
C ALA A 144 9.67 -1.14 -9.95
N ALA A 145 8.71 -0.53 -9.24
CA ALA A 145 7.44 -0.14 -9.81
C ALA A 145 7.57 0.97 -10.87
N LEU A 146 8.40 1.99 -10.61
CA LEU A 146 8.65 3.08 -11.58
C LEU A 146 9.39 2.55 -12.83
N LEU A 147 10.35 1.65 -12.65
CA LEU A 147 11.03 1.00 -13.78
C LEU A 147 10.04 0.17 -14.59
N TRP A 148 9.20 -0.62 -13.94
CA TRP A 148 8.20 -1.44 -14.63
C TRP A 148 7.20 -0.57 -15.41
N VAL A 149 6.72 0.51 -14.83
CA VAL A 149 5.87 1.49 -15.52
C VAL A 149 6.63 2.17 -16.66
N GLY A 150 7.89 2.59 -16.43
CA GLY A 150 8.71 3.25 -17.45
C GLY A 150 8.95 2.38 -18.69
N PHE A 151 9.23 1.10 -18.49
CA PHE A 151 9.38 0.15 -19.60
C PHE A 151 8.04 -0.22 -20.26
N GLY A 152 6.95 -0.20 -19.48
CA GLY A 152 5.60 -0.55 -19.94
C GLY A 152 4.77 0.64 -20.44
N LEU A 153 5.28 1.88 -20.41
CA LEU A 153 4.50 3.09 -20.71
C LEU A 153 3.78 3.02 -22.05
N SER A 154 4.46 2.57 -23.13
CA SER A 154 3.85 2.44 -24.46
C SER A 154 2.72 1.40 -24.49
N THR A 155 2.92 0.26 -23.82
CA THR A 155 1.92 -0.80 -23.71
C THR A 155 0.77 -0.39 -22.79
N LEU A 156 1.08 0.26 -21.66
CA LEU A 156 0.09 0.72 -20.69
C LEU A 156 -0.80 1.83 -21.26
N THR A 157 -0.24 2.75 -22.05
CA THR A 157 -1.02 3.81 -22.71
C THR A 157 -1.92 3.21 -23.80
N VAL A 158 -1.45 2.27 -24.61
CA VAL A 158 -2.30 1.58 -25.59
C VAL A 158 -3.46 0.88 -24.89
N ILE A 159 -3.19 0.08 -23.86
CA ILE A 159 -4.23 -0.63 -23.10
C ILE A 159 -5.20 0.34 -22.38
N ALA A 160 -4.74 1.52 -21.98
CA ALA A 160 -5.58 2.50 -21.30
C ALA A 160 -6.51 3.27 -22.25
N PHE A 161 -6.14 3.39 -23.52
CA PHE A 161 -6.90 4.11 -24.56
C PHE A 161 -7.63 3.20 -25.56
N ASP A 162 -7.31 1.91 -25.58
CA ASP A 162 -7.98 0.93 -26.45
C ASP A 162 -9.21 0.41 -25.69
N GLU A 163 -10.35 1.05 -25.96
CA GLU A 163 -11.68 0.71 -25.41
C GLU A 163 -12.42 -0.24 -26.39
N ASP A 164 -11.86 -1.41 -26.76
CA ASP A 164 -12.62 -2.43 -27.48
C ASP A 164 -12.97 -3.62 -26.58
#